data_694b2c3ada15001fb976fc7725ffecf8
#
_entry.id   694b2c3ada15001fb976fc7725ffecf8
#
_cell.length_a   1.000
_cell.length_b   1.000
_cell.length_c   1.000
_cell.angle_alpha   90.00
_cell.angle_beta   90.00
_cell.angle_gamma   90.00
#
_symmetry.space_group_name_H-M   'P 1'
#
loop_
_entity.id
_entity.type
_entity.pdbx_description
1 polymer ?
#
loop_
_entity_poly.entity_id
_entity_poly.type
_entity_poly.pdbx_seq_one_letter_code
_entity_poly.pdbx_strand_id
1 'polypeptide(L)' 'MDQRLQAFERLLNIMDELREKCPWDQKQTMQTLRHLTIEEVYELSDAILDGDLNEVKKELGDLMLHIAFYAKIGSET' A
#
# COMPACT_ATOMS: atom_id res chain seq x y z
N MET A 1 18.78 4.89 -14.37
CA MET A 1 17.82 5.38 -13.37
C MET A 1 18.04 4.64 -12.04
N ASP A 2 17.81 5.29 -10.93
CA ASP A 2 17.95 4.68 -9.60
C ASP A 2 16.99 3.50 -9.46
N GLN A 3 17.49 2.37 -8.95
CA GLN A 3 16.69 1.17 -8.77
C GLN A 3 15.50 1.39 -7.82
N ARG A 4 15.63 2.29 -6.85
CA ARG A 4 14.54 2.63 -5.93
C ARG A 4 13.40 3.33 -6.65
N LEU A 5 13.73 4.22 -7.58
CA LEU A 5 12.75 4.93 -8.41
C LEU A 5 12.04 3.96 -9.36
N GLN A 6 12.79 3.01 -9.92
CA GLN A 6 12.22 1.96 -10.77
C GLN A 6 11.26 1.07 -9.98
N ALA A 7 11.59 0.74 -8.73
CA ALA A 7 10.73 -0.05 -7.87
C ALA A 7 9.42 0.70 -7.56
N PHE A 8 9.51 2.00 -7.32
CA PHE A 8 8.33 2.83 -7.09
C PHE A 8 7.45 2.92 -8.33
N GLU A 9 8.06 3.08 -9.50
CA GLU A 9 7.33 3.07 -10.78
C GLU A 9 6.59 1.76 -10.98
N ARG A 10 7.23 0.62 -10.68
CA ARG A 10 6.56 -0.69 -10.75
C ARG A 10 5.37 -0.76 -9.80
N LEU A 11 5.49 -0.23 -8.60
CA LEU A 11 4.39 -0.18 -7.64
C LEU A 11 3.19 0.58 -8.21
N LEU A 12 3.43 1.74 -8.79
CA LEU A 12 2.37 2.54 -9.40
C LEU A 12 1.71 1.82 -10.56
N ASN A 13 2.50 1.15 -11.41
CA ASN A 13 1.98 0.40 -12.55
C ASN A 13 1.17 -0.81 -12.10
N ILE A 14 1.63 -1.51 -11.07
CA ILE A 14 0.89 -2.64 -10.47
C ILE A 14 -0.46 -2.14 -9.92
N MET A 15 -0.46 -1.01 -9.24
CA MET A 15 -1.70 -0.44 -8.69
C MET A 15 -2.69 -0.09 -9.80
N ASP A 16 -2.21 0.51 -10.89
CA ASP A 16 -3.05 0.82 -12.05
C ASP A 16 -3.69 -0.44 -12.59
N GLU A 17 -2.90 -1.50 -12.74
CA GLU A 17 -3.39 -2.78 -13.28
C GLU A 17 -4.38 -3.46 -12.34
N LEU A 18 -4.11 -3.48 -11.05
CA LEU A 18 -5.01 -4.07 -10.06
C LEU A 18 -6.35 -3.32 -10.03
N ARG A 19 -6.31 -2.00 -10.07
CA ARG A 19 -7.53 -1.19 -10.06
C ARG A 19 -8.38 -1.45 -11.30
N GLU A 20 -7.74 -1.75 -12.42
CA GLU A 20 -8.44 -2.07 -13.67
C GLU A 20 -8.97 -3.50 -13.70
N LYS A 21 -8.23 -4.47 -13.16
CA LYS A 21 -8.47 -5.90 -13.39
C LYS A 21 -8.90 -6.71 -12.18
N CYS A 22 -8.55 -6.29 -10.97
CA CYS A 22 -8.86 -7.07 -9.77
C CYS A 22 -10.22 -6.66 -9.20
N PRO A 23 -11.20 -7.58 -9.14
CA PRO A 23 -12.54 -7.23 -8.64
C PRO A 23 -12.55 -6.68 -7.22
N TRP A 24 -11.69 -7.20 -6.32
CA TRP A 24 -11.59 -6.70 -4.96
C TRP A 24 -11.09 -5.26 -4.94
N ASP A 25 -10.01 -4.99 -5.70
CA ASP A 25 -9.43 -3.65 -5.75
C ASP A 25 -10.37 -2.64 -6.39
N GLN A 26 -11.13 -3.06 -7.41
CA GLN A 26 -12.09 -2.18 -8.09
C GLN A 26 -13.21 -1.70 -7.17
N LYS A 27 -13.55 -2.48 -6.16
CA LYS A 27 -14.64 -2.16 -5.23
C LYS A 27 -14.21 -1.26 -4.09
N GLN A 28 -12.91 -1.07 -3.89
CA GLN A 28 -12.42 -0.31 -2.75
C GLN A 28 -12.63 1.18 -2.95
N THR A 29 -12.93 1.85 -1.84
CA THR A 29 -13.02 3.30 -1.74
C THR A 29 -12.08 3.76 -0.64
N MET A 30 -11.89 5.06 -0.50
CA MET A 30 -11.11 5.58 0.63
C MET A 30 -11.70 5.12 1.96
N GLN A 31 -13.02 5.09 2.06
CA GLN A 31 -13.73 4.67 3.27
C GLN A 31 -13.53 3.19 3.58
N THR A 32 -13.57 2.32 2.57
CA THR A 32 -13.40 0.88 2.82
C THR A 32 -11.96 0.51 3.17
N LEU A 33 -10.99 1.29 2.70
CA LEU A 33 -9.58 1.06 3.00
C LEU A 33 -9.15 1.66 4.34
N ARG A 34 -9.88 2.64 4.86
CA ARG A 34 -9.46 3.43 6.00
C ARG A 34 -9.08 2.57 7.21
N HIS A 35 -9.95 1.66 7.62
CA HIS A 35 -9.69 0.82 8.79
C HIS A 35 -8.55 -0.18 8.56
N LEU A 36 -8.38 -0.65 7.32
CA LEU A 36 -7.27 -1.55 6.97
C LEU A 36 -5.93 -0.83 7.11
N THR A 37 -5.87 0.44 6.73
CA THR A 37 -4.66 1.26 6.88
C THR A 37 -4.33 1.47 8.36
N ILE A 38 -5.34 1.70 9.19
CA ILE A 38 -5.13 1.84 10.65
C ILE A 38 -4.57 0.55 11.22
N GLU A 39 -5.10 -0.61 10.81
CA GLU A 39 -4.59 -1.91 11.24
C GLU A 39 -3.13 -2.10 10.83
N GLU A 40 -2.76 -1.71 9.60
CA GLU A 40 -1.37 -1.81 9.13
C GLU A 40 -0.43 -0.95 9.97
N VAL A 41 -0.87 0.24 10.38
CA VAL A 41 -0.07 1.11 11.24
C VAL A 41 0.16 0.46 12.61
N TYR A 42 -0.86 -0.18 13.18
CA TYR A 42 -0.71 -0.93 14.44
C TYR A 42 0.27 -2.10 14.29
N GLU A 43 0.17 -2.84 13.19
CA GLU A 43 1.09 -3.94 12.91
C GLU A 43 2.53 -3.45 12.76
N LEU A 44 2.72 -2.31 12.11
CA LEU A 44 4.03 -1.66 12.02
C LEU A 44 4.56 -1.29 13.41
N SER A 45 3.70 -0.71 14.24
CA SER A 45 4.07 -0.33 15.61
C SER A 45 4.52 -1.55 16.41
N ASP A 46 3.77 -2.65 16.32
CA ASP A 46 4.11 -3.90 17.02
C ASP A 46 5.45 -4.46 16.53
N ALA A 47 5.68 -4.45 15.22
CA ALA A 47 6.94 -4.93 14.65
C ALA A 47 8.14 -4.11 15.14
N ILE A 48 7.98 -2.79 15.27
CA ILE A 48 9.03 -1.91 15.79
C ILE A 48 9.31 -2.23 17.26
N LEU A 49 8.26 -2.40 18.07
CA LEU A 49 8.39 -2.74 19.49
C LEU A 49 9.07 -4.09 19.69
N ASP A 50 8.79 -5.06 18.83
CA ASP A 50 9.38 -6.39 18.87
C ASP A 50 10.82 -6.41 18.35
N GLY A 51 11.26 -5.35 17.69
CA GLY A 51 12.60 -5.29 17.11
C GLY A 51 12.77 -6.21 15.90
N ASP A 52 11.67 -6.63 15.27
CA ASP A 52 11.70 -7.51 14.11
C ASP A 52 11.79 -6.69 12.82
N LEU A 53 13.03 -6.47 12.36
CA LEU A 53 13.30 -5.64 11.20
C LEU A 53 12.72 -6.21 9.89
N ASN A 54 12.62 -7.54 9.76
CA ASN A 54 12.01 -8.15 8.59
C ASN A 54 10.51 -7.86 8.54
N GLU A 55 9.86 -7.92 9.70
CA GLU A 55 8.44 -7.62 9.80
C GLU A 55 8.18 -6.11 9.58
N VAL A 56 9.06 -5.25 10.09
CA VAL A 56 8.99 -3.80 9.83
C VAL A 56 9.05 -3.54 8.33
N LYS A 57 9.96 -4.19 7.61
CA LYS A 57 10.10 -4.05 6.16
C LYS A 57 8.81 -4.44 5.44
N LYS A 58 8.22 -5.56 5.83
CA LYS A 58 6.95 -6.04 5.25
C LYS A 58 5.81 -5.06 5.49
N GLU A 59 5.66 -4.58 6.73
CA GLU A 59 4.58 -3.66 7.07
C GLU A 59 4.74 -2.31 6.38
N LEU A 60 5.99 -1.83 6.20
CA LEU A 60 6.24 -0.61 5.43
C LEU A 60 5.81 -0.78 3.97
N GLY A 61 6.07 -1.96 3.38
CA GLY A 61 5.62 -2.27 2.03
C GLY A 61 4.11 -2.24 1.91
N ASP A 62 3.41 -2.86 2.86
CA ASP A 62 1.95 -2.89 2.89
C ASP A 62 1.38 -1.47 3.03
N LEU A 63 1.97 -0.66 3.90
CA LEU A 63 1.53 0.72 4.09
C LEU A 63 1.77 1.56 2.84
N MET A 64 2.91 1.37 2.18
CA MET A 64 3.21 2.06 0.92
C MET A 64 2.19 1.69 -0.16
N LEU A 65 1.79 0.42 -0.21
CA LEU A 65 0.76 -0.04 -1.15
C LEU A 65 -0.57 0.68 -0.89
N HIS A 66 -0.96 0.85 0.38
CA HIS A 66 -2.17 1.60 0.73
C HIS A 66 -2.08 3.06 0.28
N ILE A 67 -0.92 3.70 0.47
CA ILE A 67 -0.70 5.08 0.03
C ILE A 67 -0.89 5.19 -1.48
N ALA A 68 -0.30 4.28 -2.25
CA ALA A 68 -0.45 4.25 -3.70
C ALA A 68 -1.91 4.00 -4.10
N PHE A 69 -2.63 3.18 -3.33
CA PHE A 69 -4.04 2.89 -3.58
C PHE A 69 -4.90 4.15 -3.41
N TYR A 70 -4.70 4.89 -2.32
CA TYR A 70 -5.42 6.16 -2.13
C TYR A 70 -5.12 7.14 -3.25
N ALA A 71 -3.86 7.23 -3.65
CA ALA A 71 -3.47 8.12 -4.74
C ALA A 71 -4.16 7.74 -6.05
N LYS A 72 -4.26 6.43 -6.32
CA LYS A 72 -4.95 5.94 -7.52
C LYS A 72 -6.44 6.27 -7.49
N ILE A 73 -7.11 6.03 -6.37
CA ILE A 73 -8.53 6.35 -6.22
C ILE A 73 -8.74 7.86 -6.42
N GLY A 74 -7.89 8.68 -5.79
CA GLY A 74 -7.98 10.13 -5.92
C GLY A 74 -7.80 10.62 -7.35
N SER A 75 -6.99 9.93 -8.14
CA SER A 75 -6.73 10.30 -9.54
C SER A 75 -7.92 10.04 -10.46
N GLU A 76 -8.90 9.26 -10.00
CA GLU A 76 -10.07 8.87 -10.80
C GLU A 76 -11.19 9.91 -10.78
N THR A 77 -11.04 10.98 -10.04
CA THR A 77 -12.07 12.03 -9.89
C THR A 77 -11.71 13.33 -10.57
#